data_bfacf7abb3ce74bd4c16ad7cadf7f2ce
#
_entry.id   bfacf7abb3ce74bd4c16ad7cadf7f2ce
#
_cell.length_a   1.000
_cell.length_b   1.000
_cell.length_c   1.000
_cell.angle_alpha   90.00
_cell.angle_beta   90.00
_cell.angle_gamma   90.00
#
_symmetry.space_group_name_H-M   'P 1'
#
loop_
_entity.id
_entity.type
_entity.pdbx_description
1 polymer ?
#
loop_
_entity_poly.entity_id
_entity_poly.type
_entity_poly.pdbx_seq_one_letter_code
_entity_poly.pdbx_strand_id
1 'polypeptide(L)'
;MGQSTTYRLFRQAILERKQITCIYNGKHRELCPIVLGYKDGQEKCLAYQFAGESRSTLPRGGEWRCLELAKVRSVQLRDGPWHEGRQHRKTQACVDIVDLDVNIPATLRR
;
A
#
# COMPACT_ATOMS: atom_id res chain seq x y z
N MET A 1 -7.78 -19.35 -8.60
CA MET A 1 -6.95 -18.96 -7.48
C MET A 1 -7.40 -17.66 -6.91
N GLY A 2 -7.55 -17.60 -5.64
CA GLY A 2 -7.95 -16.39 -4.98
C GLY A 2 -6.77 -15.49 -4.66
N GLN A 3 -7.08 -14.34 -4.16
CA GLN A 3 -6.09 -13.41 -3.67
C GLN A 3 -5.61 -13.88 -2.29
N SER A 4 -4.39 -13.52 -1.94
CA SER A 4 -3.84 -13.88 -0.65
C SER A 4 -4.57 -13.15 0.47
N THR A 5 -4.41 -13.64 1.69
CA THR A 5 -4.97 -12.95 2.86
C THR A 5 -4.40 -11.54 2.97
N THR A 6 -3.10 -11.39 2.70
CA THR A 6 -2.46 -10.08 2.72
C THR A 6 -3.12 -9.14 1.72
N TYR A 7 -3.38 -9.62 0.51
CA TYR A 7 -4.03 -8.80 -0.52
C TYR A 7 -5.40 -8.33 -0.04
N ARG A 8 -6.18 -9.24 0.53
CA ARG A 8 -7.52 -8.88 1.00
C ARG A 8 -7.48 -7.86 2.13
N LEU A 9 -6.48 -7.94 3.00
CA LEU A 9 -6.32 -6.94 4.06
C LEU A 9 -5.94 -5.58 3.50
N PHE A 10 -5.06 -5.55 2.51
CA PHE A 10 -4.70 -4.28 1.86
C PHE A 10 -5.91 -3.71 1.13
N ARG A 11 -6.71 -4.57 0.49
CA ARG A 11 -7.92 -4.12 -0.19
C ARG A 11 -8.90 -3.49 0.81
N GLN A 12 -9.10 -4.13 1.94
CA GLN A 12 -9.97 -3.59 2.98
C GLN A 12 -9.47 -2.24 3.46
N ALA A 13 -8.15 -2.12 3.65
CA ALA A 13 -7.57 -0.86 4.13
C ALA A 13 -7.83 0.28 3.16
N ILE A 14 -7.71 0.03 1.86
CA ILE A 14 -7.99 1.06 0.85
C ILE A 14 -9.46 1.44 0.87
N LEU A 15 -10.34 0.45 0.90
CA LEU A 15 -11.78 0.70 0.86
C LEU A 15 -12.26 1.48 2.09
N GLU A 16 -11.65 1.23 3.23
CA GLU A 16 -12.05 1.86 4.48
C GLU A 16 -11.12 3.00 4.90
N ARG A 17 -10.10 3.27 4.10
CA ARG A 17 -9.09 4.30 4.39
C ARG A 17 -8.47 4.11 5.76
N LYS A 18 -8.00 2.89 6.01
CA LYS A 18 -7.32 2.55 7.25
C LYS A 18 -5.82 2.43 7.00
N GLN A 19 -5.06 2.82 8.01
CA GLN A 19 -3.60 2.63 7.97
C GLN A 19 -3.29 1.15 8.13
N ILE A 20 -2.12 0.76 7.62
CA ILE A 20 -1.60 -0.60 7.80
C ILE A 20 -0.29 -0.52 8.56
N THR A 21 -0.14 -1.40 9.55
CA THR A 21 1.16 -1.66 10.14
C THR A 21 1.57 -3.07 9.72
N CYS A 22 2.85 -3.25 9.44
CA CYS A 22 3.33 -4.55 8.97
C CYS A 22 4.84 -4.64 9.13
N ILE A 23 5.37 -5.83 8.84
CA ILE A 23 6.80 -6.08 8.77
C ILE A 23 7.14 -6.33 7.30
N TYR A 24 8.09 -5.61 6.77
CA TYR A 24 8.53 -5.78 5.39
C TYR A 24 10.05 -5.75 5.36
N ASN A 25 10.65 -6.82 4.83
CA ASN A 25 12.10 -6.98 4.84
C ASN A 25 12.67 -6.85 6.26
N GLY A 26 11.96 -7.43 7.24
CA GLY A 26 12.40 -7.41 8.63
C GLY A 26 12.23 -6.09 9.35
N LYS A 27 11.58 -5.10 8.74
CA LYS A 27 11.42 -3.79 9.33
C LYS A 27 9.96 -3.45 9.54
N HIS A 28 9.66 -2.86 10.68
CA HIS A 28 8.31 -2.40 10.99
C HIS A 28 7.96 -1.17 10.14
N ARG A 29 6.81 -1.20 9.49
CA ARG A 29 6.37 -0.11 8.61
C ARG A 29 4.96 0.32 8.95
N GLU A 30 4.71 1.62 8.84
CA GLU A 30 3.36 2.18 9.00
C GLU A 30 3.02 2.87 7.68
N LEU A 31 1.98 2.40 7.03
CA LEU A 31 1.69 2.73 5.64
C LEU A 31 0.24 3.11 5.43
N CYS A 32 0.02 3.89 4.35
CA CYS A 32 -1.31 4.02 3.77
C CYS A 32 -1.24 3.43 2.38
N PRO A 33 -1.96 2.34 2.09
CA PRO A 33 -1.93 1.75 0.76
C PRO A 33 -2.71 2.62 -0.23
N ILE A 34 -2.14 2.83 -1.40
CA ILE A 34 -2.71 3.77 -2.38
C ILE A 34 -3.18 3.07 -3.64
N VAL A 35 -2.36 2.21 -4.24
CA VAL A 35 -2.72 1.48 -5.45
C VAL A 35 -2.45 0.01 -5.22
N LEU A 36 -3.43 -0.83 -5.50
CA LEU A 36 -3.34 -2.27 -5.27
C LEU A 36 -3.63 -3.01 -6.56
N GLY A 37 -2.86 -4.03 -6.85
CA GLY A 37 -3.08 -4.84 -8.04
C GLY A 37 -1.95 -5.81 -8.27
N TYR A 38 -1.57 -5.95 -9.54
CA TYR A 38 -0.61 -6.97 -9.96
C TYR A 38 0.42 -6.39 -10.91
N LYS A 39 1.59 -7.00 -10.90
CA LYS A 39 2.61 -6.76 -11.89
C LYS A 39 3.35 -8.07 -12.12
N ASP A 40 3.46 -8.49 -13.38
CA ASP A 40 4.12 -9.74 -13.75
C ASP A 40 3.55 -10.93 -12.97
N GLY A 41 2.22 -10.94 -12.78
CA GLY A 41 1.54 -12.03 -12.10
C GLY A 41 1.67 -12.00 -10.58
N GLN A 42 2.32 -11.00 -10.02
CA GLN A 42 2.53 -10.90 -8.57
C GLN A 42 1.69 -9.80 -7.96
N GLU A 43 1.23 -10.05 -6.75
CA GLU A 43 0.48 -9.05 -6.00
C GLU A 43 1.40 -7.92 -5.57
N LYS A 44 1.01 -6.69 -5.87
CA LYS A 44 1.82 -5.50 -5.61
C LYS A 44 0.96 -4.40 -5.01
N CYS A 45 1.60 -3.54 -4.23
CA CYS A 45 0.92 -2.37 -3.71
C CYS A 45 1.87 -1.18 -3.67
N LEU A 46 1.39 -0.07 -4.23
CA LEU A 46 2.07 1.21 -4.03
C LEU A 46 1.50 1.80 -2.75
N ALA A 47 2.35 2.05 -1.77
CA ALA A 47 1.92 2.56 -0.48
C ALA A 47 2.78 3.74 -0.07
N TYR A 48 2.22 4.59 0.77
CA TYR A 48 2.97 5.71 1.32
C TYR A 48 3.34 5.38 2.76
N GLN A 49 4.64 5.27 3.01
CA GLN A 49 5.13 4.97 4.35
C GLN A 49 5.33 6.29 5.09
N PHE A 50 4.49 6.53 6.09
CA PHE A 50 4.56 7.78 6.84
C PHE A 50 5.32 7.62 8.16
N ALA A 51 5.61 6.39 8.57
CA ALA A 51 6.34 6.13 9.82
C ALA A 51 6.92 4.72 9.79
N GLY A 52 7.72 4.41 10.80
CA GLY A 52 8.32 3.10 10.91
C GLY A 52 9.76 3.12 10.44
N GLU A 53 10.32 1.92 10.23
CA GLU A 53 11.73 1.75 9.89
C GLU A 53 11.95 1.69 8.38
N SER A 54 13.15 2.09 7.96
CA SER A 54 13.56 1.93 6.57
C SER A 54 15.05 1.68 6.55
N ARG A 55 15.59 1.35 5.36
CA ARG A 55 17.03 1.07 5.24
C ARG A 55 17.86 2.32 5.51
N SER A 56 17.29 3.46 5.24
CA SER A 56 17.94 4.75 5.52
C SER A 56 16.94 5.57 6.33
N THR A 57 17.37 6.75 6.74
CA THR A 57 16.49 7.66 7.46
C THR A 57 15.26 7.95 6.60
N LEU A 58 14.08 7.73 7.17
CA LEU A 58 12.84 8.03 6.47
C LEU A 58 12.75 9.54 6.28
N PRO A 59 12.52 10.03 5.06
CA PRO A 59 12.38 11.46 4.83
C PRO A 59 11.25 12.05 5.66
N ARG A 60 11.39 13.32 5.99
CA ARG A 60 10.35 14.02 6.72
C ARG A 60 9.05 13.93 5.89
N GLY A 61 7.97 13.51 6.52
CA GLY A 61 6.69 13.37 5.84
C GLY A 61 6.48 12.02 5.19
N GLY A 62 7.52 11.19 5.11
CA GLY A 62 7.37 9.84 4.60
C GLY A 62 7.92 9.63 3.20
N GLU A 63 7.67 8.45 2.66
CA GLU A 63 8.20 8.06 1.36
C GLU A 63 7.32 7.03 0.69
N TRP A 64 7.28 7.07 -0.64
CA TRP A 64 6.56 6.07 -1.43
C TRP A 64 7.30 4.74 -1.42
N ARG A 65 6.54 3.65 -1.32
CA ARG A 65 7.09 2.30 -1.32
C ARG A 65 6.32 1.43 -2.30
N CYS A 66 7.06 0.62 -3.07
CA CYS A 66 6.46 -0.39 -3.91
C CYS A 66 6.64 -1.73 -3.20
N LEU A 67 5.55 -2.34 -2.77
CA LEU A 67 5.59 -3.54 -1.96
C LEU A 67 5.24 -4.78 -2.77
N GLU A 68 6.02 -5.84 -2.58
CA GLU A 68 5.64 -7.17 -3.03
C GLU A 68 4.89 -7.82 -1.88
N LEU A 69 3.60 -8.07 -2.08
CA LEU A 69 2.77 -8.52 -0.96
C LEU A 69 3.18 -9.87 -0.40
N ALA A 70 3.82 -10.70 -1.22
CA ALA A 70 4.31 -11.99 -0.75
C ALA A 70 5.37 -11.85 0.35
N LYS A 71 6.00 -10.68 0.45
CA LYS A 71 7.04 -10.44 1.45
C LYS A 71 6.54 -9.67 2.66
N VAL A 72 5.26 -9.35 2.70
CA VAL A 72 4.68 -8.60 3.81
C VAL A 72 4.24 -9.56 4.90
N ARG A 73 4.54 -9.23 6.15
CA ARG A 73 4.19 -10.05 7.32
C ARG A 73 3.48 -9.21 8.36
N SER A 74 2.71 -9.87 9.20
CA SER A 74 2.12 -9.26 10.41
C SER A 74 1.29 -8.03 10.09
N VAL A 75 0.38 -8.16 9.14
CA VAL A 75 -0.45 -7.04 8.69
C VAL A 75 -1.56 -6.79 9.70
N GLN A 76 -1.72 -5.53 10.09
CA GLN A 76 -2.83 -5.10 10.91
C GLN A 76 -3.37 -3.79 10.38
N LEU A 77 -4.69 -3.65 10.40
CA LEU A 77 -5.34 -2.42 10.02
C LEU A 77 -5.54 -1.57 11.27
N ARG A 78 -5.47 -0.25 11.10
CA ARG A 78 -5.53 0.66 12.22
C ARG A 78 -6.22 1.95 11.79
N ASP A 79 -7.07 2.48 12.66
CA ASP A 79 -7.64 3.80 12.42
C ASP A 79 -6.58 4.87 12.63
N GLY A 80 -6.68 5.93 11.86
CA GLY A 80 -5.75 7.04 12.01
C GLY A 80 -5.82 7.96 10.81
N PRO A 81 -5.07 9.07 10.84
CA PRO A 81 -5.06 10.00 9.72
C PRO A 81 -4.60 9.32 8.44
N TRP A 82 -5.21 9.72 7.32
CA TRP A 82 -4.83 9.19 6.02
C TRP A 82 -3.74 10.05 5.40
N HIS A 83 -2.61 9.42 5.08
CA HIS A 83 -1.46 10.11 4.49
C HIS A 83 -1.36 9.71 3.02
N GLU A 84 -1.53 10.67 2.12
CA GLU A 84 -1.54 10.37 0.70
C GLU A 84 -0.22 10.66 0.00
N GLY A 85 0.64 11.43 0.62
CA GLY A 85 1.84 11.87 -0.06
C GLY A 85 1.49 12.89 -1.15
N ARG A 86 2.51 13.59 -1.63
CA ARG A 86 2.23 14.69 -2.56
C ARG A 86 2.49 14.35 -4.02
N GLN A 87 3.17 13.25 -4.27
CA GLN A 87 3.67 12.97 -5.60
C GLN A 87 2.88 11.94 -6.38
N HIS A 88 1.70 11.61 -5.94
CA HIS A 88 0.92 10.56 -6.60
C HIS A 88 0.22 11.05 -7.86
N ARG A 89 0.77 12.04 -8.53
CA ARG A 89 0.21 12.50 -9.80
C ARG A 89 0.88 11.84 -10.98
N LYS A 90 2.09 11.36 -10.78
CA LYS A 90 2.83 10.72 -11.88
C LYS A 90 2.33 9.31 -12.10
N THR A 91 2.43 8.85 -13.33
CA THR A 91 2.14 7.47 -13.63
C THR A 91 3.06 6.59 -12.81
N GLN A 92 2.49 5.70 -12.03
CA GLN A 92 3.29 4.81 -11.19
C GLN A 92 3.65 3.54 -11.97
N ALA A 93 4.77 2.94 -11.62
CA ALA A 93 5.25 1.73 -12.28
C ALA A 93 5.21 0.50 -11.38
N CYS A 94 4.68 0.63 -10.17
CA CYS A 94 4.65 -0.45 -9.20
C CYS A 94 3.58 -1.49 -9.53
N VAL A 95 2.42 -1.02 -9.99
CA VAL A 95 1.27 -1.87 -10.26
C VAL A 95 0.86 -1.66 -11.72
N ASP A 96 0.90 -2.72 -12.52
CA ASP A 96 0.50 -2.66 -13.93
C ASP A 96 -0.99 -2.89 -14.10
N ILE A 97 -1.51 -3.89 -13.42
CA ILE A 97 -2.94 -4.21 -13.49
C ILE A 97 -3.56 -3.71 -12.20
N VAL A 98 -4.19 -2.55 -12.29
CA VAL A 98 -4.74 -1.88 -11.11
C VAL A 98 -6.11 -2.45 -10.78
N ASP A 99 -6.24 -2.97 -9.56
CA ASP A 99 -7.52 -3.43 -9.03
C ASP A 99 -8.21 -2.30 -8.26
N LEU A 100 -7.45 -1.62 -7.41
CA LEU A 100 -7.95 -0.50 -6.62
C LEU A 100 -6.95 0.63 -6.63
N ASP A 101 -7.47 1.85 -6.76
CA ASP A 101 -6.68 3.06 -6.59
C ASP A 101 -7.47 3.96 -5.65
N VAL A 102 -6.89 4.33 -4.53
CA VAL A 102 -7.60 5.11 -3.51
C VAL A 102 -8.10 6.45 -4.04
N ASN A 103 -7.46 6.95 -5.10
CA ASN A 103 -7.84 8.23 -5.70
C ASN A 103 -8.98 8.11 -6.71
N ILE A 104 -9.42 6.89 -7.01
CA ILE A 104 -10.51 6.66 -7.95
C ILE A 104 -11.68 6.10 -7.16
N PRO A 105 -12.76 6.88 -6.98
CA PRO A 105 -13.91 6.39 -6.22
C PRO A 105 -14.45 5.08 -6.77
N ALA A 106 -14.86 4.20 -5.89
CA ALA A 106 -15.37 2.89 -6.28
C ALA A 106 -16.53 3.01 -7.26
N THR A 107 -17.33 4.06 -7.14
CA THR A 107 -18.49 4.25 -8.01
C THR A 107 -18.11 4.53 -9.47
N LEU A 108 -16.88 4.96 -9.71
CA LEU A 108 -16.40 5.26 -11.05
C LEU A 108 -15.63 4.11 -11.70
N ARG A 109 -15.37 3.07 -10.93
CA ARG A 109 -14.66 1.90 -11.48
C ARG A 109 -15.65 0.91 -12.05
N ARG A 110 -15.30 0.34 -13.18
CA ARG A 110 -16.16 -0.61 -13.84
C ARG A 110 -15.43 -1.87 -14.21
#